data_12dbf0eb8413cfd2a5a4b131a8846ee9
#
_entry.id   12dbf0eb8413cfd2a5a4b131a8846ee9
#
_cell.length_a   1.000
_cell.length_b   1.000
_cell.length_c   1.000
_cell.angle_alpha   90.00
_cell.angle_beta   90.00
_cell.angle_gamma   90.00
#
_symmetry.space_group_name_H-M   'P 1'
#
loop_
_entity.id
_entity.type
_entity.pdbx_description
1 polymer ?
#
loop_
_entity_poly.entity_id
_entity_poly.type
_entity_poly.pdbx_seq_one_letter_code
_entity_poly.pdbx_strand_id
1 'polypeptide(L)'
;MKIDKQMRAVIDKRKNQKEWQDDLETQEYWNEEMEILTIDLDTTINYIKNISAEDAVWVAEVWDDLIEHFHSKELLEACEECIKKYPDSDIYGDVQDLRYLYLKYDLDKELEELQKSNYNEELKEKYLKNLREVLFIKPRLTIAFMEFATKDELYFCSLFWCEIARYFKKEIVVKKMKSSINKYPEISEILKTRYEEAKECLENDK
;
A
#
# COMPACT_ATOMS: atom_id res chain seq x y z
N MET A 1 -23.79 19.29 -0.86
CA MET A 1 -24.00 18.53 0.41
C MET A 1 -23.28 19.23 1.56
N LYS A 2 -23.56 18.84 2.84
CA LYS A 2 -22.88 19.46 4.00
C LYS A 2 -21.36 19.25 3.93
N ILE A 3 -20.94 18.05 3.55
CA ILE A 3 -19.52 17.68 3.42
C ILE A 3 -18.78 18.55 2.39
N ASP A 4 -19.37 18.84 1.22
CA ASP A 4 -18.71 19.68 0.18
C ASP A 4 -18.37 21.06 0.71
N LYS A 5 -19.26 21.65 1.52
CA LYS A 5 -19.00 22.98 2.10
C LYS A 5 -17.91 22.94 3.17
N GLN A 6 -17.87 21.88 3.98
CA GLN A 6 -16.86 21.71 5.00
C GLN A 6 -15.49 21.46 4.36
N MET A 7 -15.41 20.50 3.42
CA MET A 7 -14.17 20.21 2.71
C MET A 7 -13.64 21.42 1.94
N ARG A 8 -14.51 22.15 1.24
CA ARG A 8 -14.09 23.38 0.54
C ARG A 8 -13.47 24.39 1.48
N ALA A 9 -14.01 24.55 2.70
CA ALA A 9 -13.45 25.47 3.67
C ALA A 9 -12.04 25.07 4.14
N VAL A 10 -11.76 23.77 4.28
CA VAL A 10 -10.42 23.25 4.62
C VAL A 10 -9.47 23.41 3.44
N ILE A 11 -9.88 22.99 2.24
CA ILE A 11 -9.10 23.13 1.01
C ILE A 11 -8.74 24.60 0.73
N ASP A 12 -9.67 25.54 0.91
CA ASP A 12 -9.41 26.96 0.70
C ASP A 12 -8.38 27.51 1.71
N LYS A 13 -8.40 27.04 2.97
CA LYS A 13 -7.35 27.36 3.96
C LYS A 13 -6.00 26.81 3.48
N ARG A 14 -5.95 25.54 3.07
CA ARG A 14 -4.76 24.85 2.60
C ARG A 14 -4.13 25.53 1.37
N LYS A 15 -4.94 25.95 0.39
CA LYS A 15 -4.50 26.71 -0.81
C LYS A 15 -3.88 28.07 -0.49
N ASN A 16 -4.24 28.67 0.65
CA ASN A 16 -3.70 29.95 1.11
C ASN A 16 -2.47 29.80 2.00
N GLN A 17 -2.06 28.56 2.34
CA GLN A 17 -0.84 28.29 3.09
C GLN A 17 0.38 28.71 2.27
N LYS A 18 1.36 29.35 2.88
CA LYS A 18 2.62 29.70 2.23
C LYS A 18 3.46 28.43 2.03
N GLU A 19 4.09 28.28 0.86
CA GLU A 19 4.86 27.10 0.43
C GLU A 19 5.92 26.56 1.43
N TRP A 20 6.26 27.32 2.45
CA TRP A 20 7.30 26.99 3.43
C TRP A 20 6.75 27.00 4.87
N GLN A 21 5.45 26.86 5.04
CA GLN A 21 4.85 26.77 6.36
C GLN A 21 4.89 25.34 6.89
N ASP A 22 5.25 25.29 8.14
CA ASP A 22 5.55 24.21 9.04
C ASP A 22 4.77 22.91 8.76
N ASP A 23 5.43 21.76 8.84
CA ASP A 23 4.84 20.43 8.78
C ASP A 23 3.66 20.26 9.76
N LEU A 24 3.67 20.97 10.88
CA LEU A 24 2.60 20.99 11.88
C LEU A 24 1.29 21.56 11.35
N GLU A 25 1.34 22.68 10.60
CA GLU A 25 0.13 23.30 10.03
C GLU A 25 -0.49 22.40 8.95
N THR A 26 0.35 21.76 8.15
CA THR A 26 -0.10 20.77 7.17
C THR A 26 -0.81 19.58 7.85
N GLN A 27 -0.25 19.08 8.94
CA GLN A 27 -0.86 17.99 9.71
C GLN A 27 -2.22 18.39 10.32
N GLU A 28 -2.39 19.66 10.71
CA GLU A 28 -3.68 20.16 11.19
C GLU A 28 -4.76 20.11 10.09
N TYR A 29 -4.42 20.46 8.84
CA TYR A 29 -5.36 20.36 7.72
C TYR A 29 -5.72 18.89 7.40
N TRP A 30 -4.77 17.98 7.37
CA TRP A 30 -5.05 16.56 7.19
C TRP A 30 -5.95 16.01 8.30
N ASN A 31 -5.74 16.43 9.54
CA ASN A 31 -6.60 16.05 10.66
C ASN A 31 -8.03 16.61 10.48
N GLU A 32 -8.20 17.90 10.09
CA GLU A 32 -9.52 18.49 9.80
C GLU A 32 -10.22 17.73 8.64
N GLU A 33 -9.51 17.37 7.59
CA GLU A 33 -10.03 16.57 6.46
C GLU A 33 -10.48 15.19 6.92
N MET A 34 -9.65 14.49 7.68
CA MET A 34 -9.98 13.19 8.24
C MET A 34 -11.20 13.24 9.16
N GLU A 35 -11.30 14.25 10.05
CA GLU A 35 -12.49 14.44 10.90
C GLU A 35 -13.79 14.59 10.10
N ILE A 36 -13.74 15.23 8.94
CA ILE A 36 -14.91 15.42 8.06
C ILE A 36 -15.21 14.14 7.26
N LEU A 37 -14.18 13.52 6.69
CA LEU A 37 -14.33 12.40 5.77
C LEU A 37 -14.59 11.07 6.49
N THR A 38 -14.20 10.92 7.76
CA THR A 38 -14.42 9.66 8.51
C THR A 38 -15.78 9.56 9.19
N ILE A 39 -16.65 10.59 9.08
CA ILE A 39 -17.97 10.57 9.70
C ILE A 39 -18.88 9.48 9.13
N ASP A 40 -18.87 9.31 7.79
CA ASP A 40 -19.76 8.38 7.11
C ASP A 40 -19.17 7.92 5.78
N LEU A 41 -18.99 6.62 5.63
CA LEU A 41 -18.35 6.01 4.46
C LEU A 41 -19.07 6.31 3.16
N ASP A 42 -20.41 6.15 3.11
CA ASP A 42 -21.19 6.34 1.88
C ASP A 42 -21.12 7.80 1.42
N THR A 43 -21.17 8.72 2.39
CA THR A 43 -21.04 10.16 2.12
C THR A 43 -19.66 10.48 1.56
N THR A 44 -18.60 9.89 2.08
CA THR A 44 -17.22 10.07 1.63
C THR A 44 -16.99 9.48 0.23
N ILE A 45 -17.48 8.27 -0.03
CA ILE A 45 -17.45 7.66 -1.37
C ILE A 45 -18.15 8.58 -2.38
N ASN A 46 -19.35 9.05 -2.05
CA ASN A 46 -20.10 9.93 -2.94
C ASN A 46 -19.41 11.28 -3.16
N TYR A 47 -18.74 11.81 -2.13
CA TYR A 47 -17.94 13.03 -2.25
C TYR A 47 -16.77 12.82 -3.22
N ILE A 48 -15.96 11.76 -3.05
CA ILE A 48 -14.81 11.45 -3.90
C ILE A 48 -15.23 11.22 -5.37
N LYS A 49 -16.35 10.52 -5.63
CA LYS A 49 -16.86 10.30 -6.98
C LYS A 49 -17.27 11.61 -7.70
N ASN A 50 -17.67 12.62 -6.95
CA ASN A 50 -18.17 13.89 -7.49
C ASN A 50 -17.20 15.07 -7.33
N ILE A 51 -16.04 14.86 -6.74
CA ILE A 51 -15.01 15.90 -6.51
C ILE A 51 -14.51 16.48 -7.83
N SER A 52 -14.13 17.76 -7.83
CA SER A 52 -13.44 18.41 -8.98
C SER A 52 -11.98 17.95 -9.06
N ALA A 53 -11.35 18.07 -10.24
CA ALA A 53 -9.93 17.78 -10.39
C ALA A 53 -9.05 18.62 -9.47
N GLU A 54 -9.39 19.91 -9.32
CA GLU A 54 -8.67 20.87 -8.48
C GLU A 54 -8.72 20.48 -6.99
N ASP A 55 -9.89 20.08 -6.49
CA ASP A 55 -10.05 19.72 -5.09
C ASP A 55 -9.50 18.31 -4.81
N ALA A 56 -9.55 17.40 -5.80
CA ALA A 56 -9.03 16.04 -5.67
C ALA A 56 -7.53 16.00 -5.38
N VAL A 57 -6.75 16.96 -5.91
CA VAL A 57 -5.30 17.06 -5.63
C VAL A 57 -5.02 17.21 -4.13
N TRP A 58 -5.83 17.97 -3.43
CA TRP A 58 -5.68 18.21 -1.99
C TRP A 58 -6.19 17.04 -1.15
N VAL A 59 -7.38 16.56 -1.46
CA VAL A 59 -8.02 15.45 -0.71
C VAL A 59 -7.29 14.13 -0.89
N ALA A 60 -6.57 13.96 -2.00
CA ALA A 60 -5.78 12.76 -2.23
C ALA A 60 -4.60 12.59 -1.25
N GLU A 61 -4.17 13.66 -0.60
CA GLU A 61 -3.14 13.61 0.45
C GLU A 61 -3.55 12.76 1.67
N VAL A 62 -4.85 12.53 1.89
CA VAL A 62 -5.38 11.72 3.02
C VAL A 62 -6.04 10.42 2.59
N TRP A 63 -5.94 10.03 1.31
CA TRP A 63 -6.59 8.79 0.86
C TRP A 63 -6.00 7.52 1.48
N ASP A 64 -4.71 7.52 1.75
CA ASP A 64 -4.03 6.41 2.42
C ASP A 64 -4.66 6.17 3.81
N ASP A 65 -4.81 7.24 4.59
CA ASP A 65 -5.42 7.22 5.92
C ASP A 65 -6.91 6.81 5.86
N LEU A 66 -7.64 7.25 4.82
CA LEU A 66 -9.03 6.86 4.62
C LEU A 66 -9.18 5.36 4.27
N ILE A 67 -8.27 4.82 3.45
CA ILE A 67 -8.25 3.38 3.13
C ILE A 67 -7.94 2.57 4.38
N GLU A 68 -6.99 3.00 5.20
CA GLU A 68 -6.68 2.34 6.47
C GLU A 68 -7.86 2.42 7.46
N HIS A 69 -8.52 3.60 7.55
CA HIS A 69 -9.62 3.80 8.48
C HIS A 69 -10.86 2.96 8.17
N PHE A 70 -11.33 3.00 6.92
CA PHE A 70 -12.56 2.32 6.52
C PHE A 70 -12.37 0.89 6.02
N HIS A 71 -11.21 0.60 5.49
CA HIS A 71 -10.89 -0.67 4.84
C HIS A 71 -12.02 -1.13 3.89
N SER A 72 -12.50 -0.21 3.03
CA SER A 72 -13.60 -0.45 2.11
C SER A 72 -13.11 -0.56 0.68
N LYS A 73 -13.53 -1.65 0.02
CA LYS A 73 -13.26 -1.86 -1.39
C LYS A 73 -13.94 -0.81 -2.28
N GLU A 74 -15.15 -0.40 -1.91
CA GLU A 74 -15.93 0.62 -2.62
C GLU A 74 -15.26 1.99 -2.54
N LEU A 75 -14.61 2.30 -1.42
CA LEU A 75 -13.81 3.51 -1.26
C LEU A 75 -12.55 3.46 -2.13
N LEU A 76 -11.82 2.34 -2.12
CA LEU A 76 -10.67 2.13 -3.00
C LEU A 76 -11.06 2.31 -4.47
N GLU A 77 -12.17 1.68 -4.90
CA GLU A 77 -12.69 1.81 -6.26
C GLU A 77 -13.03 3.28 -6.61
N ALA A 78 -13.61 4.03 -5.67
CA ALA A 78 -13.92 5.45 -5.87
C ALA A 78 -12.65 6.31 -6.05
N CYS A 79 -11.61 6.07 -5.29
CA CYS A 79 -10.31 6.73 -5.44
C CYS A 79 -9.66 6.37 -6.79
N GLU A 80 -9.67 5.08 -7.16
CA GLU A 80 -9.17 4.63 -8.47
C GLU A 80 -9.93 5.27 -9.65
N GLU A 81 -11.26 5.37 -9.55
CA GLU A 81 -12.10 6.04 -10.56
C GLU A 81 -11.76 7.52 -10.67
N CYS A 82 -11.55 8.20 -9.54
CA CYS A 82 -11.17 9.61 -9.50
C CYS A 82 -9.83 9.86 -10.22
N ILE A 83 -8.79 9.05 -9.94
CA ILE A 83 -7.49 9.15 -10.63
C ILE A 83 -7.66 8.91 -12.14
N LYS A 84 -8.42 7.90 -12.55
CA LYS A 84 -8.69 7.63 -13.97
C LYS A 84 -9.47 8.75 -14.67
N LYS A 85 -10.34 9.44 -13.94
CA LYS A 85 -11.14 10.57 -14.45
C LYS A 85 -10.27 11.80 -14.71
N TYR A 86 -9.18 11.98 -13.96
CA TYR A 86 -8.32 13.15 -14.02
C TYR A 86 -6.84 12.78 -14.23
N PRO A 87 -6.49 12.17 -15.38
CA PRO A 87 -5.16 11.60 -15.62
C PRO A 87 -4.05 12.66 -15.71
N ASP A 88 -4.39 13.92 -16.02
CA ASP A 88 -3.45 15.02 -16.19
C ASP A 88 -3.34 15.90 -14.92
N SER A 89 -4.00 15.51 -13.83
CA SER A 89 -3.93 16.24 -12.56
C SER A 89 -2.83 15.68 -11.66
N ASP A 90 -2.19 16.55 -10.88
CA ASP A 90 -1.19 16.17 -9.88
C ASP A 90 -1.85 15.54 -8.63
N ILE A 91 -2.79 14.60 -8.84
CA ILE A 91 -3.39 13.86 -7.73
C ILE A 91 -2.29 13.03 -7.07
N TYR A 92 -1.99 13.35 -5.82
CA TYR A 92 -1.01 12.62 -5.03
C TYR A 92 -1.54 11.23 -4.74
N GLY A 93 -0.75 10.25 -5.08
CA GLY A 93 -1.09 8.85 -4.84
C GLY A 93 -1.19 8.06 -6.14
N ASP A 94 -0.51 6.94 -6.14
CA ASP A 94 -0.61 5.96 -7.21
C ASP A 94 -1.71 4.96 -6.84
N VAL A 95 -2.65 4.72 -7.74
CA VAL A 95 -3.69 3.67 -7.60
C VAL A 95 -3.12 2.38 -7.02
N GLN A 96 -1.89 2.02 -7.42
CA GLN A 96 -1.27 0.77 -6.98
C GLN A 96 -0.77 0.85 -5.53
N ASP A 97 -0.48 2.04 -5.00
CA ASP A 97 -0.13 2.22 -3.59
C ASP A 97 -1.35 2.06 -2.70
N LEU A 98 -2.48 2.69 -3.06
CA LEU A 98 -3.76 2.51 -2.37
C LEU A 98 -4.19 1.05 -2.36
N ARG A 99 -4.06 0.36 -3.50
CA ARG A 99 -4.34 -1.07 -3.62
C ARG A 99 -3.42 -1.91 -2.75
N TYR A 100 -2.13 -1.58 -2.69
CA TYR A 100 -1.18 -2.24 -1.82
C TYR A 100 -1.56 -2.12 -0.35
N LEU A 101 -1.89 -0.91 0.12
CA LEU A 101 -2.32 -0.67 1.50
C LEU A 101 -3.57 -1.49 1.85
N TYR A 102 -4.58 -1.46 0.97
CA TYR A 102 -5.80 -2.22 1.15
C TYR A 102 -5.53 -3.74 1.27
N LEU A 103 -4.76 -4.31 0.34
CA LEU A 103 -4.44 -5.73 0.33
C LEU A 103 -3.50 -6.12 1.47
N LYS A 104 -2.56 -5.25 1.86
CA LYS A 104 -1.62 -5.49 2.95
C LYS A 104 -2.34 -5.61 4.30
N TYR A 105 -3.37 -4.78 4.52
CA TYR A 105 -4.18 -4.86 5.73
C TYR A 105 -4.91 -6.22 5.87
N ASP A 106 -5.50 -6.72 4.79
CA ASP A 106 -6.11 -8.05 4.78
C ASP A 106 -5.08 -9.15 5.03
N LEU A 107 -3.91 -9.01 4.39
CA LEU A 107 -2.82 -9.97 4.52
C LEU A 107 -2.30 -10.07 5.96
N ASP A 108 -2.22 -8.95 6.68
CA ASP A 108 -1.78 -8.93 8.09
C ASP A 108 -2.76 -9.69 8.99
N LYS A 109 -4.07 -9.50 8.78
CA LYS A 109 -5.10 -10.27 9.49
C LYS A 109 -5.06 -11.76 9.18
N GLU A 110 -4.87 -12.11 7.91
CA GLU A 110 -4.74 -13.50 7.49
C GLU A 110 -3.51 -14.19 8.11
N LEU A 111 -2.39 -13.46 8.25
CA LEU A 111 -1.21 -13.99 8.94
C LEU A 111 -1.48 -14.24 10.42
N GLU A 112 -2.17 -13.33 11.09
CA GLU A 112 -2.57 -13.53 12.49
C GLU A 112 -3.48 -14.75 12.66
N GLU A 113 -4.46 -14.94 11.76
CA GLU A 113 -5.33 -16.11 11.75
C GLU A 113 -4.53 -17.40 11.51
N LEU A 114 -3.61 -17.37 10.56
CA LEU A 114 -2.73 -18.49 10.23
C LEU A 114 -1.87 -18.89 11.44
N GLN A 115 -1.27 -17.92 12.14
CA GLN A 115 -0.48 -18.15 13.35
C GLN A 115 -1.35 -18.74 14.49
N LYS A 116 -2.55 -18.17 14.72
CA LYS A 116 -3.49 -18.67 15.73
C LYS A 116 -3.97 -20.10 15.44
N SER A 117 -4.04 -20.49 14.17
CA SER A 117 -4.42 -21.84 13.74
C SER A 117 -3.28 -22.86 13.76
N ASN A 118 -2.10 -22.48 14.25
CA ASN A 118 -0.87 -23.26 14.17
C ASN A 118 -0.52 -23.68 12.73
N TYR A 119 -0.64 -22.71 11.80
CA TYR A 119 -0.29 -22.87 10.37
C TYR A 119 -1.12 -23.92 9.63
N ASN A 120 -2.45 -23.91 9.84
CA ASN A 120 -3.38 -24.75 9.08
C ASN A 120 -3.15 -24.60 7.57
N GLU A 121 -3.12 -25.71 6.82
CA GLU A 121 -2.74 -25.72 5.38
C GLU A 121 -3.73 -24.92 4.51
N GLU A 122 -5.05 -24.97 4.77
CA GLU A 122 -6.04 -24.22 3.99
C GLU A 122 -5.85 -22.71 4.16
N LEU A 123 -5.65 -22.25 5.40
CA LEU A 123 -5.37 -20.84 5.68
C LEU A 123 -4.02 -20.40 5.11
N LYS A 124 -3.03 -21.29 5.12
CA LYS A 124 -1.72 -21.03 4.51
C LYS A 124 -1.80 -20.88 3.00
N GLU A 125 -2.55 -21.73 2.31
CA GLU A 125 -2.76 -21.61 0.87
C GLU A 125 -3.47 -20.28 0.52
N LYS A 126 -4.49 -19.90 1.29
CA LYS A 126 -5.17 -18.62 1.15
C LYS A 126 -4.21 -17.46 1.32
N TYR A 127 -3.44 -17.45 2.41
CA TYR A 127 -2.45 -16.42 2.72
C TYR A 127 -1.41 -16.30 1.60
N LEU A 128 -0.84 -17.42 1.13
CA LEU A 128 0.17 -17.41 0.06
C LEU A 128 -0.38 -16.85 -1.25
N LYS A 129 -1.64 -17.18 -1.59
CA LYS A 129 -2.29 -16.61 -2.77
C LYS A 129 -2.38 -15.09 -2.67
N ASN A 130 -2.85 -14.55 -1.54
CA ASN A 130 -3.03 -13.12 -1.34
C ASN A 130 -1.68 -12.39 -1.19
N LEU A 131 -0.71 -13.00 -0.53
CA LEU A 131 0.67 -12.50 -0.47
C LEU A 131 1.27 -12.34 -1.87
N ARG A 132 1.04 -13.30 -2.76
CA ARG A 132 1.49 -13.20 -4.14
C ARG A 132 0.89 -11.97 -4.84
N GLU A 133 -0.40 -11.69 -4.66
CA GLU A 133 -1.04 -10.50 -5.23
C GLU A 133 -0.37 -9.21 -4.75
N VAL A 134 -0.06 -9.08 -3.46
CA VAL A 134 0.64 -7.93 -2.87
C VAL A 134 2.06 -7.78 -3.44
N LEU A 135 2.82 -8.88 -3.51
CA LEU A 135 4.23 -8.86 -3.93
C LEU A 135 4.44 -8.52 -5.40
N PHE A 136 3.43 -8.74 -6.26
CA PHE A 136 3.56 -8.53 -7.71
C PHE A 136 2.94 -7.21 -8.22
N ILE A 137 2.51 -6.32 -7.33
CA ILE A 137 1.95 -5.02 -7.73
C ILE A 137 3.02 -4.14 -8.40
N LYS A 138 4.13 -3.86 -7.70
CA LYS A 138 5.25 -3.04 -8.18
C LYS A 138 6.57 -3.41 -7.49
N PRO A 139 7.72 -3.27 -8.19
CA PRO A 139 9.03 -3.52 -7.58
C PRO A 139 9.30 -2.75 -6.30
N ARG A 140 8.92 -1.46 -6.23
CA ARG A 140 9.15 -0.62 -5.05
C ARG A 140 8.33 -1.08 -3.84
N LEU A 141 7.09 -1.55 -4.06
CA LEU A 141 6.23 -2.06 -3.00
C LEU A 141 6.72 -3.42 -2.49
N THR A 142 7.22 -4.28 -3.38
CA THR A 142 7.90 -5.53 -3.00
C THR A 142 9.14 -5.26 -2.15
N ILE A 143 9.92 -4.23 -2.51
CA ILE A 143 11.09 -3.80 -1.73
C ILE A 143 10.66 -3.28 -0.36
N ALA A 144 9.63 -2.43 -0.30
CA ALA A 144 9.06 -1.91 0.94
C ALA A 144 8.52 -3.06 1.81
N PHE A 145 7.79 -4.02 1.22
CA PHE A 145 7.34 -5.21 1.93
C PHE A 145 8.52 -5.93 2.61
N MET A 146 9.58 -6.27 1.87
CA MET A 146 10.76 -6.94 2.44
C MET A 146 11.48 -6.08 3.51
N GLU A 147 11.42 -4.73 3.39
CA GLU A 147 12.01 -3.81 4.38
C GLU A 147 11.32 -3.93 5.72
N PHE A 148 10.01 -3.90 5.74
CA PHE A 148 9.20 -3.82 6.95
C PHE A 148 8.67 -5.18 7.41
N ALA A 149 8.77 -6.23 6.59
CA ALA A 149 8.26 -7.56 6.90
C ALA A 149 8.73 -8.08 8.26
N THR A 150 7.82 -8.69 9.00
CA THR A 150 8.13 -9.53 10.16
C THR A 150 8.89 -10.79 9.72
N LYS A 151 9.32 -11.60 10.69
CA LYS A 151 10.03 -12.86 10.40
C LYS A 151 9.17 -13.81 9.55
N ASP A 152 7.92 -14.01 9.92
CA ASP A 152 7.02 -14.93 9.23
C ASP A 152 6.64 -14.41 7.84
N GLU A 153 6.34 -13.14 7.71
CA GLU A 153 6.11 -12.51 6.40
C GLU A 153 7.31 -12.65 5.47
N LEU A 154 8.51 -12.40 5.98
CA LEU A 154 9.74 -12.54 5.18
C LEU A 154 10.00 -13.99 4.79
N TYR A 155 9.75 -14.94 5.69
CA TYR A 155 9.82 -16.37 5.40
C TYR A 155 8.87 -16.74 4.24
N PHE A 156 7.59 -16.35 4.32
CA PHE A 156 6.63 -16.64 3.27
C PHE A 156 6.92 -15.87 1.97
N CYS A 157 7.32 -14.60 2.05
CA CYS A 157 7.76 -13.81 0.89
C CYS A 157 8.91 -14.49 0.14
N SER A 158 9.85 -15.10 0.88
CA SER A 158 11.01 -15.77 0.28
C SER A 158 10.65 -16.95 -0.62
N LEU A 159 9.48 -17.57 -0.44
CA LEU A 159 8.98 -18.63 -1.33
C LEU A 159 8.74 -18.14 -2.76
N PHE A 160 8.54 -16.85 -2.95
CA PHE A 160 8.30 -16.22 -4.24
C PHE A 160 9.55 -15.53 -4.83
N TRP A 161 10.71 -15.55 -4.17
CA TRP A 161 11.88 -14.78 -4.61
C TRP A 161 12.34 -15.12 -6.02
N CYS A 162 12.32 -16.40 -6.42
CA CYS A 162 12.63 -16.80 -7.80
C CYS A 162 11.63 -16.20 -8.80
N GLU A 163 10.34 -16.29 -8.50
CA GLU A 163 9.28 -15.75 -9.36
C GLU A 163 9.33 -14.22 -9.44
N ILE A 164 9.56 -13.54 -8.30
CA ILE A 164 9.73 -12.09 -8.22
C ILE A 164 10.93 -11.63 -9.06
N ALA A 165 12.07 -12.33 -8.97
CA ALA A 165 13.27 -12.00 -9.72
C ALA A 165 13.04 -12.09 -11.24
N ARG A 166 12.36 -13.15 -11.70
CA ARG A 166 11.98 -13.32 -13.12
C ARG A 166 10.97 -12.27 -13.59
N TYR A 167 9.96 -11.99 -12.77
CA TYR A 167 8.87 -11.09 -13.16
C TYR A 167 9.33 -9.64 -13.30
N PHE A 168 10.02 -9.12 -12.29
CA PHE A 168 10.46 -7.72 -12.32
C PHE A 168 11.74 -7.50 -13.11
N LYS A 169 12.65 -8.48 -13.15
CA LYS A 169 13.98 -8.38 -13.79
C LYS A 169 14.77 -7.13 -13.34
N LYS A 170 14.60 -6.73 -12.06
CA LYS A 170 15.20 -5.53 -11.49
C LYS A 170 16.30 -5.89 -10.48
N GLU A 171 17.53 -5.48 -10.76
CA GLU A 171 18.68 -5.71 -9.88
C GLU A 171 18.47 -5.19 -8.45
N ILE A 172 17.74 -4.06 -8.30
CA ILE A 172 17.47 -3.49 -6.99
C ILE A 172 16.62 -4.42 -6.10
N VAL A 173 15.69 -5.18 -6.70
CA VAL A 173 14.87 -6.17 -5.98
C VAL A 173 15.74 -7.31 -5.47
N VAL A 174 16.63 -7.82 -6.32
CA VAL A 174 17.58 -8.89 -5.95
C VAL A 174 18.58 -8.41 -4.88
N LYS A 175 19.04 -7.16 -4.96
CA LYS A 175 19.87 -6.54 -3.90
C LYS A 175 19.11 -6.48 -2.58
N LYS A 176 17.80 -6.18 -2.59
CA LYS A 176 16.97 -6.18 -1.39
C LYS A 176 16.83 -7.57 -0.79
N MET A 177 16.57 -8.61 -1.60
CA MET A 177 16.56 -9.99 -1.14
C MET A 177 17.86 -10.34 -0.40
N LYS A 178 19.01 -10.00 -1.00
CA LYS A 178 20.32 -10.22 -0.38
C LYS A 178 20.47 -9.52 0.98
N SER A 179 20.05 -8.25 1.07
CA SER A 179 20.16 -7.50 2.33
C SER A 179 19.19 -8.02 3.40
N SER A 180 18.12 -8.69 3.02
CA SER A 180 17.13 -9.26 3.94
C SER A 180 17.59 -10.57 4.59
N ILE A 181 18.63 -11.25 4.07
CA ILE A 181 19.11 -12.55 4.58
C ILE A 181 19.43 -12.51 6.09
N ASN A 182 20.06 -11.43 6.54
CA ASN A 182 20.53 -11.32 7.91
C ASN A 182 19.54 -10.58 8.84
N LYS A 183 18.34 -10.25 8.36
CA LYS A 183 17.34 -9.52 9.15
C LYS A 183 16.84 -10.34 10.35
N TYR A 184 16.70 -11.67 10.16
CA TYR A 184 16.27 -12.61 11.20
C TYR A 184 17.20 -13.83 11.20
N PRO A 185 18.09 -13.95 12.20
CA PRO A 185 19.09 -15.04 12.27
C PRO A 185 18.46 -16.44 12.20
N GLU A 186 17.27 -16.62 12.76
CA GLU A 186 16.59 -17.92 12.85
C GLU A 186 16.20 -18.51 11.50
N ILE A 187 16.02 -17.68 10.48
CA ILE A 187 15.65 -18.09 9.12
C ILE A 187 16.72 -17.76 8.08
N SER A 188 17.87 -17.23 8.49
CA SER A 188 18.88 -16.72 7.58
C SER A 188 19.41 -17.77 6.60
N GLU A 189 19.61 -19.02 7.00
CA GLU A 189 20.06 -20.09 6.12
C GLU A 189 19.00 -20.45 5.05
N ILE A 190 17.71 -20.40 5.42
CA ILE A 190 16.62 -20.60 4.47
C ILE A 190 16.60 -19.44 3.46
N LEU A 191 16.70 -18.20 3.94
CA LEU A 191 16.73 -17.01 3.08
C LEU A 191 17.93 -17.02 2.13
N LYS A 192 19.08 -17.47 2.60
CA LYS A 192 20.28 -17.60 1.78
C LYS A 192 20.09 -18.59 0.63
N THR A 193 19.53 -19.75 0.92
CA THR A 193 19.20 -20.76 -0.10
C THR A 193 18.23 -20.19 -1.15
N ARG A 194 17.15 -19.53 -0.69
CA ARG A 194 16.17 -18.88 -1.58
C ARG A 194 16.77 -17.75 -2.42
N TYR A 195 17.70 -17.01 -1.86
CA TYR A 195 18.41 -15.95 -2.59
C TYR A 195 19.27 -16.53 -3.73
N GLU A 196 20.03 -17.59 -3.47
CA GLU A 196 20.84 -18.23 -4.54
C GLU A 196 19.94 -18.81 -5.64
N GLU A 197 18.83 -19.47 -5.27
CA GLU A 197 17.82 -19.92 -6.25
C GLU A 197 17.28 -18.76 -7.09
N ALA A 198 16.92 -17.62 -6.47
CA ALA A 198 16.40 -16.44 -7.16
C ALA A 198 17.44 -15.83 -8.12
N LYS A 199 18.71 -15.83 -7.73
CA LYS A 199 19.82 -15.36 -8.55
C LYS A 199 20.02 -16.24 -9.80
N GLU A 200 20.03 -17.56 -9.62
CA GLU A 200 20.09 -18.54 -10.74
C GLU A 200 18.89 -18.37 -11.68
N CYS A 201 17.68 -18.15 -11.13
CA CYS A 201 16.49 -17.89 -11.92
C CYS A 201 16.64 -16.65 -12.82
N LEU A 202 17.30 -15.60 -12.34
CA LEU A 202 17.53 -14.36 -13.11
C LEU A 202 18.63 -14.54 -14.18
N GLU A 203 19.65 -15.38 -13.91
CA GLU A 203 20.75 -15.64 -14.84
C GLU A 203 20.30 -16.54 -16.02
N ASN A 204 19.43 -17.51 -15.75
CA ASN A 204 18.90 -18.44 -16.76
C ASN A 204 17.86 -17.83 -17.71
N ASP A 205 17.31 -16.66 -17.39
CA ASP A 205 16.33 -15.92 -18.20
C ASP A 205 16.97 -14.86 -19.13
N LYS A 206 18.32 -14.78 -19.18
CA LYS A 206 19.08 -13.90 -20.09
C LYS A 206 19.41 -14.61 -21.36
#